data_dbd16415b98e0d0731d205409384b042
#
_entry.id   dbd16415b98e0d0731d205409384b042
#
_cell.length_a   1.000
_cell.length_b   1.000
_cell.length_c   1.000
_cell.angle_alpha   90.00
_cell.angle_beta   90.00
_cell.angle_gamma   90.00
#
_symmetry.space_group_name_H-M   'P 1'
#
loop_
_entity.id
_entity.type
_entity.pdbx_description
1 polymer ?
#
loop_
_entity_poly.entity_id
_entity_poly.type
_entity_poly.pdbx_seq_one_letter_code
_entity_poly.pdbx_strand_id
1 'polypeptide(L)'
;IKAEIQEKGVVFIDFKCGVITTNVKDLDARFYSNAPEAVLRRFYHVCVNVKPEFRKPGSVSLDPAHPKILRDKSLLKDVWQLTVEEVVAYSGREGKVHYKFVPITLNTDDGPLKCVDLPLKQYLKVVGILSKLHRSVQDKVVKKAAEFDSMEFCKECVLPKPMCDCPVKETVTPKPEVEPHAADLIGDVVTN
;
A
#
# COMPACT_ATOMS: atom_id res chain seq x y z
N ILE A 1 -11.10 16.96 10.51
CA ILE A 1 -10.40 17.69 9.43
C ILE A 1 -11.33 17.63 8.24
N LYS A 2 -11.96 18.77 7.90
CA LYS A 2 -12.69 18.91 6.64
C LYS A 2 -11.64 19.18 5.56
N ALA A 3 -11.27 18.16 4.80
CA ALA A 3 -10.51 18.38 3.58
C ALA A 3 -11.48 18.96 2.54
N GLU A 4 -11.33 20.22 2.20
CA GLU A 4 -12.04 20.81 1.08
C GLU A 4 -11.65 20.07 -0.21
N ILE A 5 -12.60 19.90 -1.14
CA ILE A 5 -12.37 19.16 -2.39
C ILE A 5 -11.21 19.74 -3.19
N GLN A 6 -10.96 21.05 -3.05
CA GLN A 6 -9.86 21.78 -3.70
C GLN A 6 -8.48 21.42 -3.15
N GLU A 7 -8.40 20.88 -1.92
CA GLU A 7 -7.14 20.47 -1.28
C GLU A 7 -6.83 18.98 -1.48
N LYS A 8 -7.72 18.23 -2.12
CA LYS A 8 -7.47 16.81 -2.42
C LYS A 8 -6.29 16.68 -3.39
N GLY A 9 -5.22 16.08 -2.89
CA GLY A 9 -3.99 15.86 -3.66
C GLY A 9 -2.91 16.92 -3.49
N VAL A 10 -3.19 18.02 -2.76
CA VAL A 10 -2.21 19.07 -2.51
C VAL A 10 -1.45 18.83 -1.19
N VAL A 11 -2.09 18.20 -0.20
CA VAL A 11 -1.46 17.87 1.08
C VAL A 11 -1.00 16.41 1.05
N PHE A 12 0.30 16.21 0.96
CA PHE A 12 0.91 14.89 1.09
C PHE A 12 1.09 14.56 2.58
N ILE A 13 0.50 13.46 3.01
CA ILE A 13 0.67 12.95 4.36
C ILE A 13 1.79 11.90 4.32
N ASP A 14 2.98 12.25 4.81
CA ASP A 14 4.13 11.35 4.91
C ASP A 14 4.12 10.62 6.26
N PHE A 15 3.11 9.78 6.48
CA PHE A 15 3.07 8.92 7.65
C PHE A 15 3.99 7.71 7.46
N LYS A 16 4.90 7.52 8.39
CA LYS A 16 5.68 6.28 8.47
C LYS A 16 4.87 5.12 9.07
N CYS A 17 3.91 5.42 9.92
CA CYS A 17 3.02 4.47 10.57
C CYS A 17 1.74 5.16 11.03
N GLY A 18 0.60 4.55 10.79
CA GLY A 18 -0.69 4.96 11.35
C GLY A 18 -1.20 3.88 12.30
N VAL A 19 -1.73 4.28 13.45
CA VAL A 19 -2.33 3.37 14.42
C VAL A 19 -3.77 3.77 14.66
N ILE A 20 -4.68 2.83 14.53
CA ILE A 20 -6.11 2.99 14.85
C ILE A 20 -6.43 2.06 16.02
N THR A 21 -7.00 2.61 17.08
CA THR A 21 -7.48 1.82 18.22
C THR A 21 -9.00 1.70 18.17
N THR A 22 -9.51 0.50 18.39
CA THR A 22 -10.94 0.21 18.35
C THR A 22 -11.30 -0.96 19.26
N ASN A 23 -12.52 -0.99 19.73
CA ASN A 23 -13.09 -2.14 20.45
C ASN A 23 -13.76 -3.13 19.49
N VAL A 24 -13.92 -2.76 18.21
CA VAL A 24 -14.56 -3.58 17.17
C VAL A 24 -13.50 -4.03 16.19
N LYS A 25 -13.23 -5.34 16.17
CA LYS A 25 -12.11 -5.93 15.42
C LYS A 25 -12.18 -5.68 13.91
N ASP A 26 -13.38 -5.67 13.34
CA ASP A 26 -13.60 -5.48 11.90
C ASP A 26 -13.85 -4.00 11.54
N LEU A 27 -13.61 -3.07 12.45
CA LEU A 27 -13.84 -1.63 12.26
C LEU A 27 -15.26 -1.30 11.77
N ASP A 28 -16.22 -2.20 11.96
CA ASP A 28 -17.57 -2.12 11.38
C ASP A 28 -17.59 -1.88 9.86
N ALA A 29 -16.57 -2.37 9.15
CA ALA A 29 -16.34 -2.10 7.73
C ALA A 29 -17.53 -2.47 6.84
N ARG A 30 -18.32 -3.45 7.24
CA ARG A 30 -19.57 -3.86 6.55
C ARG A 30 -20.64 -2.79 6.47
N PHE A 31 -20.62 -1.79 7.36
CA PHE A 31 -21.63 -0.73 7.38
C PHE A 31 -21.31 0.44 6.45
N TYR A 32 -20.05 0.58 6.01
CA TYR A 32 -19.64 1.69 5.14
C TYR A 32 -18.90 1.26 3.88
N SER A 33 -18.69 -0.04 3.68
CA SER A 33 -18.02 -0.56 2.49
C SER A 33 -18.75 -1.77 1.91
N ASN A 34 -18.95 -1.77 0.60
CA ASN A 34 -19.47 -2.92 -0.14
C ASN A 34 -18.44 -4.07 -0.25
N ALA A 35 -17.18 -3.80 0.04
CA ALA A 35 -16.09 -4.77 0.06
C ALA A 35 -15.29 -4.60 1.36
N PRO A 36 -15.85 -5.03 2.53
CA PRO A 36 -15.19 -4.85 3.82
C PRO A 36 -13.81 -5.48 3.89
N GLU A 37 -13.61 -6.62 3.25
CA GLU A 37 -12.32 -7.30 3.16
C GLU A 37 -11.25 -6.44 2.45
N ALA A 38 -11.64 -5.63 1.48
CA ALA A 38 -10.73 -4.72 0.78
C ALA A 38 -10.22 -3.58 1.68
N VAL A 39 -11.05 -3.15 2.62
CA VAL A 39 -10.66 -2.18 3.65
C VAL A 39 -9.74 -2.84 4.66
N LEU A 40 -10.16 -3.98 5.23
CA LEU A 40 -9.51 -4.64 6.34
C LEU A 40 -8.11 -5.18 5.98
N ARG A 41 -7.91 -5.70 4.76
CA ARG A 41 -6.61 -6.22 4.32
C ARG A 41 -5.51 -5.15 4.18
N ARG A 42 -5.85 -3.87 4.31
CA ARG A 42 -4.88 -2.76 4.31
C ARG A 42 -4.21 -2.54 5.65
N PHE A 43 -4.67 -3.24 6.68
CA PHE A 43 -4.18 -3.13 8.05
C PHE A 43 -3.63 -4.46 8.54
N TYR A 44 -2.63 -4.38 9.39
CA TYR A 44 -2.34 -5.47 10.30
C TYR A 44 -3.21 -5.28 11.54
N HIS A 45 -3.95 -6.31 11.89
CA HIS A 45 -4.83 -6.29 13.05
C HIS A 45 -4.07 -6.79 14.26
N VAL A 46 -4.12 -6.05 15.36
CA VAL A 46 -3.41 -6.41 16.58
C VAL A 46 -4.43 -6.64 17.70
N CYS A 47 -4.60 -7.90 18.08
CA CYS A 47 -5.36 -8.25 19.25
C CYS A 47 -4.50 -8.08 20.49
N VAL A 48 -4.96 -7.24 21.43
CA VAL A 48 -4.27 -6.95 22.68
C VAL A 48 -5.03 -7.63 23.80
N ASN A 49 -4.38 -8.59 24.47
CA ASN A 49 -4.95 -9.31 25.61
C ASN A 49 -4.08 -9.08 26.85
N VAL A 50 -4.72 -9.13 28.02
CA VAL A 50 -3.99 -9.14 29.28
C VAL A 50 -3.39 -10.51 29.50
N LYS A 51 -2.12 -10.60 29.92
CA LYS A 51 -1.51 -11.87 30.32
C LYS A 51 -2.29 -12.52 31.45
N PRO A 52 -2.50 -13.85 31.45
CA PRO A 52 -3.35 -14.55 32.42
C PRO A 52 -3.01 -14.22 33.87
N GLU A 53 -1.73 -14.11 34.20
CA GLU A 53 -1.23 -13.83 35.56
C GLU A 53 -1.55 -12.43 36.08
N PHE A 54 -1.98 -11.51 35.21
CA PHE A 54 -2.33 -10.12 35.57
C PHE A 54 -3.82 -9.84 35.47
N ARG A 55 -4.63 -10.87 35.23
CA ARG A 55 -6.10 -10.71 35.13
C ARG A 55 -6.74 -10.71 36.51
N LYS A 56 -7.83 -9.95 36.63
CA LYS A 56 -8.73 -10.12 37.75
C LYS A 56 -9.30 -11.54 37.81
N PRO A 57 -9.50 -12.13 38.97
CA PRO A 57 -10.12 -13.43 39.10
C PRO A 57 -11.45 -13.51 38.34
N GLY A 58 -11.62 -14.54 37.50
CA GLY A 58 -12.82 -14.74 36.69
C GLY A 58 -13.09 -13.74 35.57
N SER A 59 -12.08 -12.90 35.21
CA SER A 59 -12.22 -11.86 34.17
C SER A 59 -11.04 -11.88 33.21
N VAL A 60 -11.22 -11.31 32.01
CA VAL A 60 -10.14 -11.03 31.04
C VAL A 60 -9.52 -9.66 31.26
N SER A 61 -10.04 -8.87 32.19
CA SER A 61 -9.61 -7.50 32.46
C SER A 61 -8.34 -7.46 33.30
N LEU A 62 -7.52 -6.44 33.12
CA LEU A 62 -6.32 -6.19 33.92
C LEU A 62 -6.71 -5.95 35.41
N ASP A 63 -5.95 -6.56 36.31
CA ASP A 63 -5.98 -6.22 37.74
C ASP A 63 -4.95 -5.12 38.04
N PRO A 64 -5.36 -3.85 38.15
CA PRO A 64 -4.43 -2.74 38.40
C PRO A 64 -3.80 -2.81 39.81
N ALA A 65 -4.43 -3.55 40.75
CA ALA A 65 -3.94 -3.73 42.11
C ALA A 65 -2.95 -4.89 42.26
N HIS A 66 -2.66 -5.62 41.15
CA HIS A 66 -1.75 -6.77 41.21
C HIS A 66 -0.37 -6.38 41.74
N PRO A 67 0.21 -7.08 42.75
CA PRO A 67 1.45 -6.66 43.42
C PRO A 67 2.65 -6.47 42.49
N LYS A 68 2.79 -7.29 41.45
CA LYS A 68 3.87 -7.14 40.46
C LYS A 68 3.72 -5.86 39.65
N ILE A 69 2.48 -5.44 39.31
CA ILE A 69 2.22 -4.19 38.59
C ILE A 69 2.54 -2.97 39.43
N LEU A 70 2.19 -3.02 40.72
CA LEU A 70 2.44 -1.93 41.65
C LEU A 70 3.95 -1.76 41.94
N ARG A 71 4.71 -2.85 41.95
CA ARG A 71 6.16 -2.83 42.17
C ARG A 71 6.95 -2.42 40.92
N ASP A 72 6.39 -2.65 39.74
CA ASP A 72 7.04 -2.32 38.46
C ASP A 72 6.98 -0.82 38.22
N LYS A 73 8.14 -0.17 38.25
CA LYS A 73 8.32 1.26 37.98
C LYS A 73 8.62 1.54 36.51
N SER A 74 8.63 0.53 35.65
CA SER A 74 8.90 0.71 34.22
C SER A 74 7.79 1.52 33.53
N LEU A 75 8.16 2.34 32.58
CA LEU A 75 7.20 3.10 31.76
C LEU A 75 6.32 2.16 30.92
N LEU A 76 6.88 1.06 30.43
CA LEU A 76 6.20 0.08 29.62
C LEU A 76 6.08 -1.24 30.40
N LYS A 77 4.94 -1.43 31.04
CA LYS A 77 4.67 -2.66 31.81
C LYS A 77 4.37 -3.81 30.86
N ASP A 78 5.09 -4.91 31.00
CA ASP A 78 4.92 -6.13 30.16
C ASP A 78 3.76 -6.99 30.67
N VAL A 79 2.55 -6.43 30.70
CA VAL A 79 1.31 -7.08 31.14
C VAL A 79 0.43 -7.55 29.99
N TRP A 80 0.85 -7.29 28.76
CA TRP A 80 0.07 -7.55 27.55
C TRP A 80 0.63 -8.71 26.74
N GLN A 81 -0.28 -9.43 26.08
CA GLN A 81 -0.01 -10.37 25.00
C GLN A 81 -0.62 -9.81 23.71
N LEU A 82 0.18 -9.81 22.64
CA LEU A 82 -0.23 -9.23 21.38
C LEU A 82 -0.19 -10.28 20.26
N THR A 83 -1.30 -10.43 19.57
CA THR A 83 -1.40 -11.30 18.39
C THR A 83 -1.56 -10.44 17.17
N VAL A 84 -0.67 -10.60 16.19
CA VAL A 84 -0.74 -9.85 14.93
C VAL A 84 -1.38 -10.73 13.87
N GLU A 85 -2.43 -10.21 13.25
CA GLU A 85 -3.25 -10.94 12.29
C GLU A 85 -3.37 -10.18 10.96
N GLU A 86 -3.56 -10.91 9.90
CA GLU A 86 -3.98 -10.42 8.60
C GLU A 86 -5.39 -10.89 8.25
N VAL A 87 -6.02 -10.21 7.31
CA VAL A 87 -7.34 -10.59 6.81
C VAL A 87 -7.19 -11.42 5.55
N VAL A 88 -7.72 -12.63 5.61
CA VAL A 88 -7.76 -13.56 4.48
C VAL A 88 -9.20 -13.67 3.99
N ALA A 89 -9.42 -13.25 2.73
CA ALA A 89 -10.70 -13.45 2.07
C ALA A 89 -10.82 -14.88 1.55
N TYR A 90 -12.01 -15.43 1.58
CA TYR A 90 -12.33 -16.74 1.00
C TYR A 90 -13.72 -16.74 0.37
N SER A 91 -13.89 -17.52 -0.68
CA SER A 91 -15.19 -17.68 -1.33
C SER A 91 -16.07 -18.60 -0.49
N GLY A 92 -17.21 -18.06 -0.07
CA GLY A 92 -18.25 -18.83 0.60
C GLY A 92 -19.16 -19.57 -0.38
N ARG A 93 -20.13 -20.30 0.15
CA ARG A 93 -21.25 -20.82 -0.63
C ARG A 93 -22.01 -19.65 -1.25
N GLU A 94 -22.55 -19.83 -2.46
CA GLU A 94 -23.29 -18.79 -3.21
C GLU A 94 -22.46 -17.64 -3.78
N GLY A 95 -21.13 -17.81 -3.91
CA GLY A 95 -20.26 -16.78 -4.50
C GLY A 95 -20.02 -15.53 -3.62
N LYS A 96 -20.52 -15.54 -2.39
CA LYS A 96 -20.27 -14.44 -1.45
C LYS A 96 -18.83 -14.53 -0.93
N VAL A 97 -18.15 -13.38 -0.90
CA VAL A 97 -16.82 -13.26 -0.30
C VAL A 97 -16.97 -13.09 1.21
N HIS A 98 -16.30 -13.95 1.95
CA HIS A 98 -16.16 -13.87 3.39
C HIS A 98 -14.70 -13.59 3.75
N TYR A 99 -14.46 -13.17 4.97
CA TYR A 99 -13.11 -12.94 5.48
C TYR A 99 -12.94 -13.53 6.88
N LYS A 100 -11.69 -13.83 7.20
CA LYS A 100 -11.28 -14.25 8.55
C LYS A 100 -9.96 -13.59 8.92
N PHE A 101 -9.76 -13.40 10.20
CA PHE A 101 -8.50 -12.95 10.77
C PHE A 101 -7.62 -14.15 11.06
N VAL A 102 -6.39 -14.14 10.57
CA VAL A 102 -5.43 -15.24 10.70
C VAL A 102 -4.13 -14.68 11.25
N PRO A 103 -3.60 -15.25 12.33
CA PRO A 103 -2.29 -14.85 12.84
C PRO A 103 -1.21 -15.02 11.77
N ILE A 104 -0.39 -13.99 11.60
CA ILE A 104 0.71 -14.03 10.64
C ILE A 104 1.88 -14.87 11.17
N THR A 105 2.66 -15.41 10.22
CA THR A 105 3.94 -16.05 10.51
C THR A 105 5.01 -15.32 9.70
N LEU A 106 6.05 -14.84 10.37
CA LEU A 106 7.17 -14.15 9.75
C LEU A 106 8.38 -15.07 9.67
N ASN A 107 9.04 -15.07 8.51
CA ASN A 107 10.35 -15.69 8.39
C ASN A 107 11.39 -14.72 8.96
N THR A 108 12.08 -15.13 10.01
CA THR A 108 13.19 -14.41 10.63
C THR A 108 14.48 -15.19 10.47
N ASP A 109 15.60 -14.55 10.76
CA ASP A 109 16.93 -15.20 10.72
C ASP A 109 17.00 -16.41 11.69
N ASP A 110 16.22 -16.35 12.77
CA ASP A 110 16.11 -17.41 13.78
C ASP A 110 15.07 -18.50 13.40
N GLY A 111 14.43 -18.39 12.24
CA GLY A 111 13.38 -19.29 11.74
C GLY A 111 11.98 -18.66 11.75
N PRO A 112 10.93 -19.47 11.49
CA PRO A 112 9.56 -18.97 11.40
C PRO A 112 9.02 -18.55 12.77
N LEU A 113 8.63 -17.28 12.90
CA LEU A 113 8.01 -16.71 14.10
C LEU A 113 6.50 -16.59 13.89
N LYS A 114 5.73 -17.38 14.63
CA LYS A 114 4.28 -17.25 14.69
C LYS A 114 3.91 -16.08 15.61
N CYS A 115 3.19 -15.09 15.09
CA CYS A 115 2.87 -13.84 15.81
C CYS A 115 1.62 -13.99 16.70
N VAL A 116 1.65 -14.92 17.65
CA VAL A 116 0.57 -15.21 18.62
C VAL A 116 1.09 -14.98 20.02
N ASP A 117 0.31 -14.28 20.85
CA ASP A 117 0.56 -14.04 22.27
C ASP A 117 1.98 -13.51 22.57
N LEU A 118 2.46 -12.64 21.68
CA LEU A 118 3.79 -12.05 21.80
C LEU A 118 3.89 -11.12 23.01
N PRO A 119 4.96 -11.18 23.80
CA PRO A 119 5.27 -10.14 24.76
C PRO A 119 5.62 -8.84 24.02
N LEU A 120 5.41 -7.69 24.67
CA LEU A 120 5.58 -6.36 24.08
C LEU A 120 6.92 -6.17 23.34
N LYS A 121 8.02 -6.66 23.94
CA LYS A 121 9.35 -6.56 23.33
C LYS A 121 9.46 -7.30 21.98
N GLN A 122 8.87 -8.49 21.89
CA GLN A 122 8.85 -9.26 20.63
C GLN A 122 7.91 -8.61 19.61
N TYR A 123 6.75 -8.14 20.05
CA TYR A 123 5.83 -7.39 19.19
C TYR A 123 6.50 -6.17 18.55
N LEU A 124 7.26 -5.37 19.29
CA LEU A 124 8.00 -4.24 18.74
C LEU A 124 9.02 -4.65 17.67
N LYS A 125 9.68 -5.81 17.84
CA LYS A 125 10.54 -6.38 16.79
C LYS A 125 9.73 -6.75 15.54
N VAL A 126 8.57 -7.39 15.71
CA VAL A 126 7.65 -7.72 14.60
C VAL A 126 7.23 -6.48 13.84
N VAL A 127 6.82 -5.41 14.54
CA VAL A 127 6.46 -4.12 13.89
C VAL A 127 7.64 -3.57 13.08
N GLY A 128 8.86 -3.65 13.62
CA GLY A 128 10.07 -3.24 12.89
C GLY A 128 10.30 -4.03 11.61
N ILE A 129 10.09 -5.36 11.62
CA ILE A 129 10.20 -6.23 10.44
C ILE A 129 9.13 -5.88 9.43
N LEU A 130 7.87 -5.79 9.85
CA LEU A 130 6.74 -5.45 8.97
C LEU A 130 6.90 -4.09 8.31
N SER A 131 7.38 -3.09 9.06
CA SER A 131 7.68 -1.75 8.52
C SER A 131 8.76 -1.79 7.43
N LYS A 132 9.82 -2.58 7.63
CA LYS A 132 10.89 -2.75 6.63
C LYS A 132 10.37 -3.45 5.37
N LEU A 133 9.59 -4.53 5.53
CA LEU A 133 8.98 -5.26 4.43
C LEU A 133 8.04 -4.36 3.63
N HIS A 134 7.16 -3.62 4.30
CA HIS A 134 6.25 -2.70 3.66
C HIS A 134 7.00 -1.63 2.84
N ARG A 135 8.03 -1.01 3.43
CA ARG A 135 8.86 -0.01 2.74
C ARG A 135 9.52 -0.59 1.50
N SER A 136 10.12 -1.79 1.61
CA SER A 136 10.74 -2.47 0.46
C SER A 136 9.76 -2.72 -0.69
N VAL A 137 8.48 -3.05 -0.38
CA VAL A 137 7.42 -3.22 -1.38
C VAL A 137 7.05 -1.86 -1.99
N GLN A 138 6.88 -0.83 -1.17
CA GLN A 138 6.56 0.52 -1.65
C GLN A 138 7.65 1.08 -2.55
N ASP A 139 8.92 0.93 -2.19
CA ASP A 139 10.06 1.38 -3.01
C ASP A 139 10.03 0.71 -4.40
N LYS A 140 9.69 -0.59 -4.47
CA LYS A 140 9.54 -1.29 -5.76
C LYS A 140 8.36 -0.77 -6.57
N VAL A 141 7.23 -0.45 -5.92
CA VAL A 141 6.05 0.12 -6.59
C VAL A 141 6.35 1.50 -7.14
N VAL A 142 6.97 2.37 -6.34
CA VAL A 142 7.37 3.72 -6.76
C VAL A 142 8.36 3.67 -7.92
N LYS A 143 9.35 2.77 -7.85
CA LYS A 143 10.31 2.60 -8.95
C LYS A 143 9.62 2.16 -10.25
N LYS A 144 8.71 1.17 -10.18
CA LYS A 144 7.95 0.73 -11.36
C LYS A 144 7.04 1.83 -11.91
N ALA A 145 6.41 2.63 -11.04
CA ALA A 145 5.60 3.77 -11.47
C ALA A 145 6.45 4.80 -12.22
N ALA A 146 7.63 5.15 -11.69
CA ALA A 146 8.56 6.06 -12.36
C ALA A 146 9.07 5.51 -13.70
N GLU A 147 9.34 4.20 -13.79
CA GLU A 147 9.68 3.54 -15.04
C GLU A 147 8.54 3.65 -16.05
N PHE A 148 7.28 3.43 -15.61
CA PHE A 148 6.10 3.57 -16.45
C PHE A 148 5.89 5.01 -16.92
N ASP A 149 6.02 6.00 -16.03
CA ASP A 149 5.90 7.43 -16.35
C ASP A 149 6.95 7.91 -17.36
N SER A 150 8.13 7.24 -17.39
CA SER A 150 9.20 7.54 -18.34
C SER A 150 9.04 6.85 -19.71
N MET A 151 8.05 5.95 -19.85
CA MET A 151 7.81 5.24 -21.10
C MET A 151 7.18 6.15 -22.14
N GLU A 152 7.65 6.05 -23.38
CA GLU A 152 6.96 6.66 -24.50
C GLU A 152 5.72 5.85 -24.88
N PHE A 153 4.62 6.55 -25.10
CA PHE A 153 3.35 5.94 -25.50
C PHE A 153 3.13 6.02 -27.01
N CYS A 154 2.53 4.99 -27.56
CA CYS A 154 2.11 4.99 -28.94
C CYS A 154 0.95 6.01 -29.13
N LYS A 155 1.04 6.85 -30.17
CA LYS A 155 0.03 7.87 -30.46
C LYS A 155 -1.28 7.28 -30.96
N GLU A 156 -1.28 6.05 -31.48
CA GLU A 156 -2.46 5.41 -32.07
C GLU A 156 -3.23 4.54 -31.06
N CYS A 157 -2.56 3.69 -30.31
CA CYS A 157 -3.22 2.78 -29.35
C CYS A 157 -3.07 3.18 -27.88
N VAL A 158 -2.32 4.25 -27.60
CA VAL A 158 -2.06 4.77 -26.23
C VAL A 158 -1.41 3.75 -25.30
N LEU A 159 -0.85 2.65 -25.84
CA LEU A 159 -0.06 1.70 -25.08
C LEU A 159 1.40 2.15 -24.99
N PRO A 160 2.14 1.76 -23.93
CA PRO A 160 3.59 1.95 -23.89
C PRO A 160 4.24 1.32 -25.12
N LYS A 161 5.20 2.01 -25.75
CA LYS A 161 5.86 1.53 -26.99
C LYS A 161 6.34 0.08 -26.93
N PRO A 162 6.93 -0.42 -25.83
CA PRO A 162 7.32 -1.83 -25.72
C PRO A 162 6.16 -2.85 -25.75
N MET A 163 4.92 -2.39 -25.51
CA MET A 163 3.70 -3.21 -25.51
C MET A 163 2.80 -2.95 -26.73
N CYS A 164 3.28 -2.15 -27.68
CA CYS A 164 2.51 -1.70 -28.82
C CYS A 164 2.86 -2.55 -30.05
N ASP A 165 1.83 -3.22 -30.61
CA ASP A 165 1.93 -3.99 -31.87
C ASP A 165 1.49 -3.16 -33.08
N CYS A 166 1.29 -1.85 -32.97
CA CYS A 166 0.96 -1.01 -34.08
C CYS A 166 2.11 -0.98 -35.11
N PRO A 167 1.82 -1.07 -36.41
CA PRO A 167 2.84 -0.99 -37.45
C PRO A 167 3.54 0.38 -37.35
N VAL A 168 4.87 0.35 -37.28
CA VAL A 168 5.68 1.57 -37.31
C VAL A 168 5.44 2.23 -38.68
N LYS A 169 4.70 3.32 -38.72
CA LYS A 169 4.66 4.16 -39.90
C LYS A 169 6.03 4.77 -40.06
N GLU A 170 6.82 4.25 -41.00
CA GLU A 170 8.04 4.92 -41.41
C GLU A 170 7.67 6.37 -41.75
N THR A 171 8.23 7.31 -41.02
CA THR A 171 8.16 8.72 -41.37
C THR A 171 8.81 8.86 -42.73
N VAL A 172 7.96 8.96 -43.77
CA VAL A 172 8.43 9.34 -45.10
C VAL A 172 9.09 10.70 -44.89
N THR A 173 10.40 10.70 -44.92
CA THR A 173 11.19 11.93 -44.94
C THR A 173 10.65 12.73 -46.12
N PRO A 174 10.21 13.96 -45.97
CA PRO A 174 9.76 14.77 -47.08
C PRO A 174 10.93 14.85 -48.05
N LYS A 175 10.64 14.43 -49.31
CA LYS A 175 11.59 14.56 -50.42
C LYS A 175 12.04 16.01 -50.47
N PRO A 176 13.35 16.33 -50.54
CA PRO A 176 13.78 17.72 -50.61
C PRO A 176 13.05 18.35 -51.81
N GLU A 177 12.33 19.45 -51.57
CA GLU A 177 11.80 20.27 -52.62
C GLU A 177 12.98 20.71 -53.49
N VAL A 178 12.96 20.30 -54.78
CA VAL A 178 13.91 20.75 -55.77
C VAL A 178 13.59 22.23 -56.00
N GLU A 179 14.49 23.10 -55.54
CA GLU A 179 14.42 24.52 -55.87
C GLU A 179 14.39 24.68 -57.40
N PRO A 180 13.40 25.44 -57.92
CA PRO A 180 13.39 25.68 -59.36
C PRO A 180 14.68 26.43 -59.77
N HIS A 181 15.40 25.87 -60.72
CA HIS A 181 16.60 26.47 -61.29
C HIS A 181 16.28 27.87 -61.82
N ALA A 182 17.09 28.85 -61.45
CA ALA A 182 17.02 30.25 -61.84
C ALA A 182 17.29 30.51 -63.36
N ALA A 183 17.06 29.52 -64.22
CA ALA A 183 17.32 29.60 -65.68
C ALA A 183 16.04 29.94 -66.50
N ASP A 184 14.84 29.89 -65.89
CA ASP A 184 13.59 30.09 -66.67
C ASP A 184 12.97 31.51 -66.57
N LEU A 185 13.77 32.50 -66.11
CA LEU A 185 13.34 33.88 -65.99
C LEU A 185 13.97 34.84 -67.03
N ILE A 186 14.38 34.32 -68.18
CA ILE A 186 14.85 35.18 -69.29
C ILE A 186 14.07 34.80 -70.54
N GLY A 187 12.98 35.48 -70.75
CA GLY A 187 12.19 35.38 -71.99
C GLY A 187 11.02 36.34 -71.98
N ASP A 188 11.14 37.37 -72.77
CA ASP A 188 10.12 38.27 -73.32
C ASP A 188 10.03 39.68 -72.73
N VAL A 189 11.09 40.45 -72.99
CA VAL A 189 10.93 41.89 -73.24
C VAL A 189 11.07 42.08 -74.72
N VAL A 190 9.96 42.16 -75.48
CA VAL A 190 9.93 42.79 -76.77
C VAL A 190 8.57 43.44 -77.01
N THR A 191 8.63 44.79 -77.09
CA THR A 191 7.90 45.72 -77.95
C THR A 191 6.35 45.75 -78.03
N ASN A 192 5.74 46.77 -77.53
CA ASN A 192 5.21 47.99 -78.27
C ASN A 192 4.72 49.03 -77.29
#